data_2b49025852fc828f0e0df259ca95490b
#
_entry.id   2b49025852fc828f0e0df259ca95490b
#
_cell.length_a   1.000
_cell.length_b   1.000
_cell.length_c   1.000
_cell.angle_alpha   90.00
_cell.angle_beta   90.00
_cell.angle_gamma   90.00
#
_symmetry.space_group_name_H-M   'P 1'
#
loop_
_entity.id
_entity.type
_entity.pdbx_description
1 polymer ?
#
loop_
_entity_poly.entity_id
_entity_poly.type
_entity_poly.pdbx_seq_one_letter_code
_entity_poly.pdbx_strand_id
1 'polypeptide(L)'
;MKHKKLRALCEGAIMVALATALSYLKLLELPQGGSVCIGMLPIFLYSARWGVGPAFLTSFAYGLLQLLLDGAYAWGPTSMLLDYLLAFGVLGVAGFFHGKKGGVYVGTVLGCVCRFIVHFISGITIYRIYEPTEVFNTTFTNPYLYSAV
;
A
#
# COMPACT_ATOMS: atom_id res chain seq x y z
N MET A 1 4.02 29.63 9.89
CA MET A 1 3.50 28.24 10.07
C MET A 1 2.51 27.82 8.98
N LYS A 2 1.58 28.67 8.53
CA LYS A 2 0.58 28.35 7.47
C LYS A 2 1.21 27.93 6.15
N HIS A 3 2.26 28.62 5.68
CA HIS A 3 2.94 28.33 4.42
C HIS A 3 3.60 26.92 4.37
N LYS A 4 4.14 26.43 5.50
CA LYS A 4 4.73 25.07 5.56
C LYS A 4 3.66 23.99 5.40
N LYS A 5 2.50 24.16 6.05
CA LYS A 5 1.38 23.21 5.93
C LYS A 5 0.80 23.19 4.52
N LEU A 6 0.62 24.37 3.90
CA LEU A 6 0.14 24.47 2.53
C LEU A 6 1.10 23.81 1.55
N ARG A 7 2.41 24.06 1.71
CA ARG A 7 3.44 23.42 0.88
C ARG A 7 3.42 21.89 1.02
N ALA A 8 3.28 21.38 2.25
CA ALA A 8 3.17 19.93 2.48
C ALA A 8 1.94 19.34 1.76
N LEU A 9 0.79 20.01 1.83
CA LEU A 9 -0.43 19.56 1.16
C LEU A 9 -0.29 19.55 -0.37
N CYS A 10 0.25 20.63 -0.95
CA CYS A 10 0.46 20.71 -2.40
C CYS A 10 1.45 19.65 -2.88
N GLU A 11 2.57 19.49 -2.17
CA GLU A 11 3.59 18.48 -2.49
C GLU A 11 3.02 17.06 -2.33
N GLY A 12 2.23 16.81 -1.27
CA GLY A 12 1.52 15.56 -1.05
C GLY A 12 0.55 15.22 -2.19
N ALA A 13 -0.24 16.18 -2.64
CA ALA A 13 -1.16 16.00 -3.76
C ALA A 13 -0.41 15.63 -5.06
N ILE A 14 0.71 16.29 -5.35
CA ILE A 14 1.54 15.97 -6.51
C ILE A 14 2.12 14.55 -6.38
N MET A 15 2.58 14.16 -5.18
CA MET A 15 3.12 12.81 -4.96
C MET A 15 2.05 11.73 -5.07
N VAL A 16 0.81 11.98 -4.63
CA VAL A 16 -0.32 11.07 -4.83
C VAL A 16 -0.64 10.92 -6.32
N ALA A 17 -0.71 12.02 -7.06
CA ALA A 17 -0.95 11.99 -8.51
C ALA A 17 0.15 11.21 -9.25
N LEU A 18 1.42 11.44 -8.89
CA LEU A 18 2.55 10.72 -9.46
C LEU A 18 2.53 9.24 -9.09
N ALA A 19 2.22 8.91 -7.84
CA ALA A 19 2.08 7.53 -7.38
C ALA A 19 0.96 6.80 -8.13
N THR A 20 -0.16 7.47 -8.35
CA THR A 20 -1.28 6.93 -9.13
C THR A 20 -0.90 6.72 -10.59
N ALA A 21 -0.24 7.67 -11.22
CA ALA A 21 0.24 7.51 -12.59
C ALA A 21 1.22 6.32 -12.71
N LEU A 22 2.15 6.17 -11.75
CA LEU A 22 3.10 5.07 -11.71
C LEU A 22 2.45 3.72 -11.35
N SER A 23 1.31 3.71 -10.68
CA SER A 23 0.61 2.46 -10.36
C SER A 23 0.03 1.78 -11.60
N TYR A 24 -0.26 2.52 -12.66
CA TYR A 24 -0.63 1.95 -13.96
C TYR A 24 0.53 1.23 -14.66
N LEU A 25 1.79 1.53 -14.28
CA LEU A 25 2.96 0.79 -14.73
C LEU A 25 3.14 -0.45 -13.82
N LYS A 26 2.26 -1.41 -13.97
CA LYS A 26 2.33 -2.67 -13.24
C LYS A 26 3.48 -3.49 -13.79
N LEU A 27 4.48 -3.76 -12.95
CA LEU A 27 5.64 -4.59 -13.33
C LEU A 27 5.29 -6.08 -13.30
N LEU A 28 4.42 -6.48 -12.39
CA LEU A 28 3.94 -7.85 -12.20
C LEU A 28 2.53 -7.81 -11.63
N GLU A 29 1.62 -8.52 -12.27
CA GLU A 29 0.28 -8.78 -11.74
C GLU A 29 0.24 -10.23 -11.22
N LEU A 30 -0.12 -10.37 -9.96
CA LEU A 30 -0.37 -11.67 -9.34
C LEU A 30 -1.83 -12.07 -9.58
N PRO A 31 -2.12 -13.34 -9.86
CA PRO A 31 -3.49 -13.81 -10.13
C PRO A 31 -4.47 -13.54 -9.00
N GLN A 32 -3.99 -13.32 -7.80
CA GLN A 32 -4.75 -13.04 -6.59
C GLN A 32 -5.19 -11.56 -6.46
N GLY A 33 -4.88 -10.72 -7.46
CA GLY A 33 -5.18 -9.27 -7.43
C GLY A 33 -4.08 -8.41 -6.81
N GLY A 34 -2.97 -9.02 -6.35
CA GLY A 34 -1.78 -8.29 -5.93
C GLY A 34 -0.99 -7.79 -7.13
N SER A 35 -0.39 -6.61 -7.03
CA SER A 35 0.50 -6.10 -8.07
C SER A 35 1.77 -5.50 -7.48
N VAL A 36 2.90 -5.76 -8.11
CA VAL A 36 4.16 -5.08 -7.81
C VAL A 36 4.25 -3.87 -8.71
N CYS A 37 4.07 -2.69 -8.14
CA CYS A 37 4.14 -1.42 -8.87
C CYS A 37 5.12 -0.45 -8.21
N ILE A 38 5.69 0.43 -9.04
CA ILE A 38 6.62 1.48 -8.59
C ILE A 38 5.87 2.64 -7.91
N GLY A 39 4.54 2.64 -7.96
CA GLY A 39 3.68 3.71 -7.44
C GLY A 39 3.84 4.04 -5.96
N MET A 40 4.43 3.16 -5.17
CA MET A 40 4.68 3.43 -3.74
C MET A 40 5.89 4.34 -3.49
N LEU A 41 6.84 4.43 -4.44
CA LEU A 41 8.09 5.20 -4.26
C LEU A 41 7.84 6.68 -3.94
N PRO A 42 6.97 7.41 -4.65
CA PRO A 42 6.68 8.81 -4.33
C PRO A 42 6.16 8.99 -2.91
N ILE A 43 5.34 8.05 -2.42
CA ILE A 43 4.78 8.10 -1.06
C ILE A 43 5.88 7.92 -0.02
N PHE A 44 6.81 6.99 -0.23
CA PHE A 44 7.96 6.80 0.68
C PHE A 44 8.87 8.02 0.71
N LEU A 45 9.17 8.61 -0.45
CA LEU A 45 9.99 9.83 -0.53
C LEU A 45 9.31 11.01 0.19
N TYR A 46 8.01 11.17 0.00
CA TYR A 46 7.24 12.18 0.71
C TYR A 46 7.23 11.95 2.22
N SER A 47 7.02 10.72 2.66
CA SER A 47 7.01 10.33 4.08
C SER A 47 8.35 10.62 4.77
N ALA A 48 9.45 10.32 4.10
CA ALA A 48 10.79 10.60 4.61
C ALA A 48 11.10 12.11 4.71
N ARG A 49 10.44 12.93 3.89
CA ARG A 49 10.66 14.39 3.85
C ARG A 49 9.81 15.15 4.86
N TRP A 50 8.53 14.81 5.00
CA TRP A 50 7.56 15.59 5.76
C TRP A 50 7.21 14.99 7.12
N GLY A 51 7.66 13.78 7.41
CA GLY A 51 7.40 13.09 8.68
C GLY A 51 6.02 12.44 8.77
N VAL A 52 5.72 11.93 9.95
CA VAL A 52 4.61 10.99 10.20
C VAL A 52 3.23 11.53 9.84
N GLY A 53 2.86 12.73 10.34
CA GLY A 53 1.51 13.26 10.16
C GLY A 53 1.11 13.45 8.70
N PRO A 54 1.87 14.26 7.91
CA PRO A 54 1.62 14.39 6.48
C PRO A 54 1.74 13.07 5.71
N ALA A 55 2.67 12.19 6.13
CA ALA A 55 2.87 10.88 5.52
C ALA A 55 1.61 10.00 5.61
N PHE A 56 1.01 9.87 6.81
CA PHE A 56 -0.21 9.10 6.99
C PHE A 56 -1.37 9.66 6.17
N LEU A 57 -1.55 10.99 6.17
CA LEU A 57 -2.60 11.63 5.41
C LEU A 57 -2.46 11.34 3.90
N THR A 58 -1.25 11.48 3.37
CA THR A 58 -0.96 11.26 1.95
C THR A 58 -1.09 9.78 1.58
N SER A 59 -0.60 8.88 2.43
CA SER A 59 -0.72 7.43 2.23
C SER A 59 -2.17 6.97 2.25
N PHE A 60 -2.96 7.50 3.18
CA PHE A 60 -4.38 7.21 3.28
C PHE A 60 -5.16 7.75 2.07
N ALA A 61 -4.87 8.98 1.64
CA ALA A 61 -5.47 9.58 0.44
C ALA A 61 -5.13 8.75 -0.81
N TYR A 62 -3.89 8.28 -0.92
CA TYR A 62 -3.48 7.40 -2.01
C TYR A 62 -4.22 6.06 -1.98
N GLY A 63 -4.36 5.42 -0.80
CA GLY A 63 -5.14 4.20 -0.65
C GLY A 63 -6.60 4.34 -1.03
N LEU A 64 -7.23 5.46 -0.62
CA LEU A 64 -8.61 5.77 -1.00
C LEU A 64 -8.76 5.98 -2.51
N LEU A 65 -7.81 6.68 -3.12
CA LEU A 65 -7.80 6.90 -4.57
C LEU A 65 -7.64 5.59 -5.34
N GLN A 66 -6.76 4.71 -4.89
CA GLN A 66 -6.58 3.38 -5.49
C GLN A 66 -7.86 2.54 -5.36
N LEU A 67 -8.53 2.58 -4.22
CA LEU A 67 -9.82 1.90 -4.05
C LEU A 67 -10.87 2.37 -5.07
N LEU A 68 -10.92 3.67 -5.36
CA LEU A 68 -11.85 4.24 -6.32
C LEU A 68 -11.48 3.90 -7.78
N LEU A 69 -10.19 3.83 -8.09
CA LEU A 69 -9.70 3.61 -9.45
C LEU A 69 -9.67 2.13 -9.84
N ASP A 70 -9.28 1.25 -8.93
CA ASP A 70 -9.22 -0.19 -9.19
C ASP A 70 -10.60 -0.87 -9.19
N GLY A 71 -11.68 -0.10 -8.96
CA GLY A 71 -13.06 -0.57 -9.13
C GLY A 71 -13.45 -1.76 -8.28
N ALA A 72 -12.90 -1.86 -7.07
CA ALA A 72 -13.28 -2.89 -6.11
C ALA A 72 -13.10 -4.35 -6.61
N TYR A 73 -11.99 -4.67 -7.20
CA TYR A 73 -11.57 -6.06 -7.45
C TYR A 73 -11.30 -6.83 -6.14
N ALA A 74 -11.91 -6.40 -5.06
CA ALA A 74 -11.79 -7.04 -3.77
C ALA A 74 -12.95 -8.01 -3.55
N TRP A 75 -12.66 -9.17 -3.00
CA TRP A 75 -13.60 -10.26 -2.75
C TRP A 75 -14.62 -9.97 -1.62
N GLY A 76 -14.75 -8.69 -1.20
CA GLY A 76 -15.71 -8.27 -0.18
C GLY A 76 -15.32 -6.98 0.53
N PRO A 77 -16.24 -6.36 1.31
CA PRO A 77 -16.00 -5.08 1.97
C PRO A 77 -14.85 -5.13 2.99
N THR A 78 -14.63 -6.27 3.64
CA THR A 78 -13.53 -6.45 4.60
C THR A 78 -12.18 -6.45 3.89
N SER A 79 -12.06 -7.14 2.76
CA SER A 79 -10.85 -7.14 1.93
C SER A 79 -10.55 -5.75 1.39
N MET A 80 -11.58 -5.02 0.93
CA MET A 80 -11.42 -3.64 0.46
C MET A 80 -10.81 -2.73 1.52
N LEU A 81 -11.28 -2.81 2.76
CA LEU A 81 -10.78 -1.99 3.86
C LEU A 81 -9.33 -2.38 4.22
N LEU A 82 -9.04 -3.67 4.32
CA LEU A 82 -7.71 -4.15 4.69
C LEU A 82 -6.69 -3.86 3.59
N ASP A 83 -7.01 -4.22 2.35
CA ASP A 83 -6.05 -4.17 1.24
C ASP A 83 -5.79 -2.76 0.74
N TYR A 84 -6.80 -1.89 0.77
CA TYR A 84 -6.64 -0.52 0.26
C TYR A 84 -6.39 0.49 1.38
N LEU A 85 -7.27 0.60 2.39
CA LEU A 85 -7.11 1.62 3.41
C LEU A 85 -5.94 1.31 4.37
N LEU A 86 -5.94 0.10 4.94
CA LEU A 86 -4.97 -0.25 5.97
C LEU A 86 -3.59 -0.49 5.36
N ALA A 87 -3.50 -1.27 4.28
CA ALA A 87 -2.23 -1.60 3.64
C ALA A 87 -1.52 -0.37 3.06
N PHE A 88 -2.25 0.57 2.48
CA PHE A 88 -1.66 1.84 2.02
C PHE A 88 -1.40 2.82 3.17
N GLY A 89 -2.29 2.89 4.16
CA GLY A 89 -2.10 3.74 5.34
C GLY A 89 -0.79 3.43 6.09
N VAL A 90 -0.45 2.15 6.18
CA VAL A 90 0.79 1.69 6.84
C VAL A 90 2.07 2.21 6.15
N LEU A 91 2.03 2.62 4.88
CA LEU A 91 3.18 3.26 4.21
C LEU A 91 3.61 4.55 4.92
N GLY A 92 2.68 5.21 5.61
CA GLY A 92 2.97 6.38 6.46
C GLY A 92 3.95 6.11 7.61
N VAL A 93 4.13 4.85 8.00
CA VAL A 93 5.12 4.43 9.03
C VAL A 93 6.54 4.82 8.62
N ALA A 94 6.83 4.90 7.33
CA ALA A 94 8.12 5.40 6.84
C ALA A 94 8.45 6.81 7.36
N GLY A 95 7.45 7.61 7.68
CA GLY A 95 7.59 8.94 8.25
C GLY A 95 8.26 8.98 9.64
N PHE A 96 8.29 7.88 10.39
CA PHE A 96 9.01 7.81 11.67
C PHE A 96 10.53 7.96 11.52
N PHE A 97 11.04 7.69 10.35
CA PHE A 97 12.46 7.81 10.03
C PHE A 97 12.82 9.15 9.36
N HIS A 98 11.89 10.11 9.40
CA HIS A 98 12.10 11.47 8.91
C HIS A 98 13.36 12.11 9.53
N GLY A 99 14.19 12.72 8.68
CA GLY A 99 15.39 13.44 9.11
C GLY A 99 16.59 12.57 9.51
N LYS A 100 16.49 11.24 9.46
CA LYS A 100 17.62 10.35 9.76
C LYS A 100 18.40 10.02 8.47
N LYS A 101 19.74 9.98 8.56
CA LYS A 101 20.58 9.49 7.47
C LYS A 101 20.22 8.03 7.15
N GLY A 102 19.83 7.76 5.91
CA GLY A 102 19.36 6.44 5.52
C GLY A 102 17.91 6.10 5.93
N GLY A 103 17.20 7.06 6.55
CA GLY A 103 15.82 6.85 7.00
C GLY A 103 14.84 6.48 5.88
N VAL A 104 15.10 6.92 4.65
CA VAL A 104 14.34 6.54 3.47
C VAL A 104 14.40 5.03 3.25
N TYR A 105 15.61 4.44 3.28
CA TYR A 105 15.79 3.00 3.05
C TYR A 105 15.12 2.17 4.14
N VAL A 106 15.39 2.49 5.41
CA VAL A 106 14.79 1.79 6.55
C VAL A 106 13.27 1.96 6.55
N GLY A 107 12.79 3.18 6.30
CA GLY A 107 11.36 3.47 6.23
C GLY A 107 10.66 2.73 5.09
N THR A 108 11.30 2.63 3.93
CA THR A 108 10.77 1.87 2.78
C THR A 108 10.68 0.38 3.10
N VAL A 109 11.75 -0.21 3.63
CA VAL A 109 11.77 -1.65 3.99
C VAL A 109 10.71 -1.93 5.04
N LEU A 110 10.62 -1.12 6.11
CA LEU A 110 9.62 -1.29 7.15
C LEU A 110 8.21 -1.12 6.61
N GLY A 111 7.95 -0.12 5.78
CA GLY A 111 6.66 0.10 5.14
C GLY A 111 6.25 -1.07 4.25
N CYS A 112 7.18 -1.64 3.48
CA CYS A 112 6.95 -2.83 2.66
C CYS A 112 6.63 -4.05 3.53
N VAL A 113 7.39 -4.29 4.60
CA VAL A 113 7.15 -5.41 5.54
C VAL A 113 5.77 -5.27 6.21
N CYS A 114 5.44 -4.10 6.71
CA CYS A 114 4.14 -3.85 7.33
C CYS A 114 2.98 -4.04 6.32
N ARG A 115 3.15 -3.58 5.09
CA ARG A 115 2.18 -3.80 4.02
C ARG A 115 2.03 -5.29 3.70
N PHE A 116 3.13 -6.02 3.60
CA PHE A 116 3.10 -7.47 3.39
C PHE A 116 2.33 -8.18 4.50
N ILE A 117 2.53 -7.82 5.77
CA ILE A 117 1.79 -8.38 6.91
C ILE A 117 0.28 -8.14 6.76
N VAL A 118 -0.13 -6.93 6.37
CA VAL A 118 -1.54 -6.59 6.17
C VAL A 118 -2.14 -7.44 5.06
N HIS A 119 -1.47 -7.55 3.90
CA HIS A 119 -1.93 -8.40 2.80
C HIS A 119 -1.94 -9.87 3.16
N PHE A 120 -0.96 -10.34 3.94
CA PHE A 120 -0.92 -11.72 4.43
C PHE A 120 -2.14 -12.05 5.31
N ILE A 121 -2.49 -11.15 6.23
CA ILE A 121 -3.69 -11.29 7.09
C ILE A 121 -4.96 -11.25 6.25
N SER A 122 -5.03 -10.32 5.29
CA SER A 122 -6.15 -10.21 4.35
C SER A 122 -6.32 -11.49 3.54
N GLY A 123 -5.24 -12.04 2.99
CA GLY A 123 -5.25 -13.29 2.23
C GLY A 123 -5.77 -14.48 3.03
N ILE A 124 -5.34 -14.64 4.30
CA ILE A 124 -5.87 -15.68 5.19
C ILE A 124 -7.37 -15.52 5.43
N THR A 125 -7.82 -14.28 5.60
CA THR A 125 -9.24 -13.99 5.85
C THR A 125 -10.09 -14.29 4.62
N ILE A 126 -9.61 -13.93 3.43
CA ILE A 126 -10.25 -14.21 2.16
C ILE A 126 -10.34 -15.72 1.92
N TYR A 127 -9.25 -16.44 2.12
CA TYR A 127 -9.22 -17.89 1.96
C TYR A 127 -10.25 -18.61 2.84
N ARG A 128 -10.42 -18.17 4.09
CA ARG A 128 -11.40 -18.75 5.02
C ARG A 128 -12.83 -18.47 4.64
N ILE A 129 -13.10 -17.37 3.93
CA ILE A 129 -14.46 -16.96 3.55
C ILE A 129 -14.86 -17.55 2.20
N TYR A 130 -13.95 -17.60 1.25
CA TYR A 130 -14.26 -17.90 -0.16
C TYR A 130 -13.61 -19.18 -0.68
N GLU A 131 -12.73 -19.81 0.11
CA GLU A 131 -11.99 -21.03 -0.26
C GLU A 131 -11.46 -21.01 -1.72
N PRO A 132 -10.64 -20.03 -2.10
CA PRO A 132 -10.07 -20.01 -3.44
C PRO A 132 -9.15 -21.22 -3.61
N THR A 133 -9.42 -22.04 -4.60
CA THR A 133 -8.77 -23.35 -4.76
C THR A 133 -7.59 -23.32 -5.72
N GLU A 134 -7.52 -22.36 -6.63
CA GLU A 134 -6.51 -22.39 -7.69
C GLU A 134 -5.80 -21.04 -7.87
N VAL A 135 -4.46 -21.06 -7.74
CA VAL A 135 -3.57 -19.95 -8.07
C VAL A 135 -2.40 -20.51 -8.88
N PHE A 136 -2.06 -19.89 -10.01
CA PHE A 136 -1.02 -20.39 -10.93
C PHE A 136 -1.21 -21.86 -11.35
N ASN A 137 -2.45 -22.31 -11.57
CA ASN A 137 -2.77 -23.70 -11.91
C ASN A 137 -2.37 -24.72 -10.82
N THR A 138 -2.23 -24.26 -9.56
CA THR A 138 -1.89 -25.10 -8.40
C THR A 138 -2.96 -24.93 -7.33
N THR A 139 -3.49 -26.04 -6.82
CA THR A 139 -4.46 -26.05 -5.72
C THR A 139 -3.73 -25.90 -4.39
N PHE A 140 -3.96 -24.81 -3.66
CA PHE A 140 -3.42 -24.61 -2.33
C PHE A 140 -4.41 -25.09 -1.27
N THR A 141 -4.05 -26.13 -0.57
CA THR A 141 -4.85 -26.67 0.55
C THR A 141 -4.61 -25.92 1.86
N ASN A 142 -3.55 -25.09 1.93
CA ASN A 142 -3.16 -24.40 3.13
C ASN A 142 -3.32 -22.88 2.97
N PRO A 143 -4.16 -22.20 3.81
CA PRO A 143 -4.40 -20.76 3.71
C PRO A 143 -3.13 -19.92 3.90
N TYR A 144 -2.16 -20.40 4.66
CA TYR A 144 -0.90 -19.68 4.90
C TYR A 144 0.00 -19.67 3.66
N LEU A 145 0.05 -20.76 2.91
CA LEU A 145 0.78 -20.84 1.65
C LEU A 145 0.10 -19.98 0.58
N TYR A 146 -1.23 -20.01 0.50
CA TYR A 146 -2.00 -19.15 -0.40
C TYR A 146 -1.72 -17.66 -0.17
N SER A 147 -1.65 -17.23 1.09
CA SER A 147 -1.44 -15.81 1.44
C SER A 147 0.00 -15.33 1.25
N ALA A 148 0.96 -16.25 1.17
CA ALA A 148 2.38 -15.93 1.04
C ALA A 148 2.83 -15.81 -0.42
N VAL A 149 2.04 -16.31 -1.36
CA VAL A 149 2.26 -16.24 -2.81
C VAL A 149 1.58 -15.06 -3.42
#